data_136ab542d7d5ec6d5a103543e8de3dcf
#
_entry.id   136ab542d7d5ec6d5a103543e8de3dcf
#
_cell.length_a   1.000
_cell.length_b   1.000
_cell.length_c   1.000
_cell.angle_alpha   90.00
_cell.angle_beta   90.00
_cell.angle_gamma   90.00
#
_symmetry.space_group_name_H-M   'P 1'
#
loop_
_entity.id
_entity.type
_entity.pdbx_description
1 polymer ?
#
loop_
_entity_poly.entity_id
_entity_poly.type
_entity_poly.pdbx_seq_one_letter_code
_entity_poly.pdbx_strand_id
1 'polypeptide(L)'
;THAYFRNSEQLETGIKVAASRSIDGAWRSSALMVQRLAYAGGEGIGPAISEDEYDEGWRTAVILMSSCTAGELLDAALVPEALLYRLFHETGVRVYPEQEVIAKCRCSSEKVERVLKSLTDDQLEDMTAGGAVSVVCEFCKNESRYDGDSLAALRGTTDNGPGAPPRS
;
A
#
# COMPACT_ATOMS: atom_id res chain seq x y z
N THR A 1 -5.53 -11.92 -1.09
CA THR A 1 -5.86 -10.64 -0.43
C THR A 1 -6.82 -10.85 0.75
N HIS A 2 -7.98 -11.54 0.58
CA HIS A 2 -8.94 -11.80 1.68
C HIS A 2 -8.32 -12.57 2.85
N ALA A 3 -7.50 -13.61 2.57
CA ALA A 3 -6.81 -14.38 3.61
C ALA A 3 -5.80 -13.51 4.40
N TYR A 4 -5.15 -12.57 3.75
CA TYR A 4 -4.24 -11.64 4.41
C TYR A 4 -4.96 -10.78 5.45
N PHE A 5 -6.05 -10.12 5.06
CA PHE A 5 -6.80 -9.26 5.99
C PHE A 5 -7.40 -10.03 7.16
N ARG A 6 -7.87 -11.25 6.92
CA ARG A 6 -8.38 -12.12 8.00
C ARG A 6 -7.30 -12.50 8.99
N ASN A 7 -6.09 -12.80 8.51
CA ASN A 7 -5.02 -13.34 9.36
C ASN A 7 -4.17 -12.26 10.01
N SER A 8 -4.00 -11.09 9.37
CA SER A 8 -3.12 -10.03 9.88
C SER A 8 -3.87 -8.88 10.54
N GLU A 9 -5.04 -8.51 10.04
CA GLU A 9 -5.82 -7.39 10.59
C GLU A 9 -6.98 -7.86 11.48
N GLN A 10 -7.29 -9.17 11.47
CA GLN A 10 -8.43 -9.78 12.17
C GLN A 10 -9.78 -9.14 11.78
N LEU A 11 -9.85 -8.53 10.60
CA LEU A 11 -11.02 -7.84 10.08
C LEU A 11 -11.55 -8.56 8.84
N GLU A 12 -12.84 -8.78 8.81
CA GLU A 12 -13.50 -9.28 7.61
C GLU A 12 -13.52 -8.18 6.55
N THR A 13 -12.97 -8.49 5.38
CA THR A 13 -12.80 -7.52 4.31
C THR A 13 -13.23 -8.11 2.98
N GLY A 14 -14.12 -7.42 2.27
CA GLY A 14 -14.47 -7.68 0.88
C GLY A 14 -13.75 -6.69 -0.03
N ILE A 15 -13.16 -7.18 -1.11
CA ILE A 15 -12.46 -6.34 -2.09
C ILE A 15 -12.86 -6.73 -3.50
N LYS A 16 -13.20 -5.74 -4.30
CA LYS A 16 -13.43 -5.87 -5.74
C LYS A 16 -12.45 -4.95 -6.47
N VAL A 17 -11.74 -5.51 -7.43
CA VAL A 17 -10.70 -4.79 -8.20
C VAL A 17 -11.03 -4.91 -9.67
N ALA A 18 -10.85 -3.84 -10.41
CA ALA A 18 -10.90 -3.83 -11.86
C ALA A 18 -9.68 -3.09 -12.42
N ALA A 19 -9.15 -3.59 -13.53
CA ALA A 19 -8.10 -2.94 -14.28
C ALA A 19 -8.33 -3.15 -15.76
N SER A 20 -8.09 -2.13 -16.56
CA SER A 20 -8.11 -2.22 -18.02
C SER A 20 -7.07 -1.31 -18.64
N ARG A 21 -6.76 -1.58 -19.91
CA ARG A 21 -5.92 -0.72 -20.72
C ARG A 21 -6.81 -0.03 -21.75
N SER A 22 -6.75 1.28 -21.81
CA SER A 22 -7.47 2.08 -22.81
C SER A 22 -6.83 1.96 -24.19
N ILE A 23 -7.54 2.42 -25.22
CA ILE A 23 -7.09 2.33 -26.63
C ILE A 23 -5.79 3.11 -26.85
N ASP A 24 -5.60 4.21 -26.13
CA ASP A 24 -4.36 5.03 -26.14
C ASP A 24 -3.20 4.38 -25.37
N GLY A 25 -3.42 3.20 -24.79
CA GLY A 25 -2.42 2.42 -24.09
C GLY A 25 -2.27 2.76 -22.61
N ALA A 26 -3.00 3.73 -22.07
CA ALA A 26 -2.98 4.07 -20.66
C ALA A 26 -3.66 2.99 -19.80
N TRP A 27 -3.09 2.70 -18.63
CA TRP A 27 -3.70 1.82 -17.65
C TRP A 27 -4.63 2.60 -16.72
N ARG A 28 -5.81 2.03 -16.50
CA ARG A 28 -6.75 2.47 -15.46
C ARG A 28 -7.03 1.31 -14.52
N SER A 29 -7.03 1.58 -13.23
CA SER A 29 -7.42 0.60 -12.21
C SER A 29 -8.22 1.27 -11.12
N SER A 30 -9.13 0.51 -10.53
CA SER A 30 -9.96 0.94 -9.41
C SER A 30 -10.22 -0.22 -8.48
N ALA A 31 -10.50 0.08 -7.23
CA ALA A 31 -10.88 -0.91 -6.22
C ALA A 31 -11.99 -0.36 -5.33
N LEU A 32 -12.92 -1.23 -5.00
CA LEU A 32 -13.94 -1.02 -3.96
C LEU A 32 -13.67 -2.00 -2.84
N MET A 33 -13.51 -1.49 -1.63
CA MET A 33 -13.29 -2.28 -0.43
C MET A 33 -14.38 -1.99 0.59
N VAL A 34 -14.94 -3.03 1.17
CA VAL A 34 -15.76 -2.96 2.38
C VAL A 34 -15.06 -3.70 3.50
N GLN A 35 -15.06 -3.14 4.68
CA GLN A 35 -14.40 -3.71 5.84
C GLN A 35 -15.33 -3.67 7.03
N ARG A 36 -15.45 -4.80 7.71
CA ARG A 36 -16.21 -4.94 8.93
C ARG A 36 -15.41 -4.38 10.09
N LEU A 37 -15.91 -3.38 10.76
CA LEU A 37 -15.27 -2.86 11.98
C LEU A 37 -15.57 -3.79 13.15
N ALA A 38 -14.75 -3.75 14.21
CA ALA A 38 -15.01 -4.55 15.40
C ALA A 38 -16.31 -4.10 16.09
N TYR A 39 -17.15 -5.07 16.46
CA TYR A 39 -18.43 -4.81 17.16
C TYR A 39 -18.24 -4.20 18.55
N ALA A 40 -17.15 -4.55 19.23
CA ALA A 40 -16.89 -4.20 20.62
C ALA A 40 -15.63 -3.33 20.76
N GLY A 41 -15.68 -2.08 20.41
CA GLY A 41 -14.44 -1.33 20.58
C GLY A 41 -14.50 0.18 20.55
N GLY A 42 -15.63 0.77 20.56
CA GLY A 42 -15.74 2.20 20.64
C GLY A 42 -17.03 2.61 21.33
N GLU A 43 -17.01 3.71 22.03
CA GLU A 43 -18.21 4.46 22.36
C GLU A 43 -18.84 4.84 21.01
N GLY A 44 -19.61 3.87 20.44
CA GLY A 44 -20.16 3.94 19.10
C GLY A 44 -21.23 5.02 19.03
N ILE A 45 -21.07 5.91 18.10
CA ILE A 45 -22.11 6.83 17.66
C ILE A 45 -23.15 6.01 16.88
N GLY A 46 -24.04 5.32 17.58
CA GLY A 46 -25.12 4.58 16.97
C GLY A 46 -25.95 3.81 17.99
N PRO A 47 -27.20 3.45 17.67
CA PRO A 47 -28.00 2.59 18.53
C PRO A 47 -27.31 1.23 18.70
N ALA A 48 -27.45 0.64 19.88
CA ALA A 48 -26.99 -0.73 20.13
C ALA A 48 -27.75 -1.68 19.20
N ILE A 49 -27.06 -2.26 18.22
CA ILE A 49 -27.59 -3.29 17.33
C ILE A 49 -27.23 -4.67 17.90
N SER A 50 -28.05 -5.66 17.64
CA SER A 50 -27.75 -7.04 18.01
C SER A 50 -26.61 -7.63 17.15
N GLU A 51 -26.00 -8.71 17.61
CA GLU A 51 -24.97 -9.42 16.84
C GLU A 51 -25.52 -9.96 15.52
N ASP A 52 -26.76 -10.48 15.55
CA ASP A 52 -27.44 -10.97 14.34
C ASP A 52 -27.68 -9.85 13.31
N GLU A 53 -28.13 -8.66 13.76
CA GLU A 53 -28.29 -7.49 12.87
C GLU A 53 -26.97 -7.01 12.31
N TYR A 54 -25.90 -7.10 13.10
CA TYR A 54 -24.56 -6.74 12.67
C TYR A 54 -24.01 -7.73 11.61
N ASP A 55 -24.26 -9.02 11.79
CA ASP A 55 -23.91 -10.05 10.82
C ASP A 55 -24.70 -9.93 9.52
N GLU A 56 -25.99 -9.65 9.61
CA GLU A 56 -26.82 -9.43 8.43
C GLU A 56 -26.43 -8.18 7.67
N GLY A 57 -26.09 -7.10 8.39
CA GLY A 57 -25.56 -5.88 7.79
C GLY A 57 -24.26 -6.14 7.01
N TRP A 58 -23.38 -6.98 7.53
CA TRP A 58 -22.16 -7.38 6.84
C TRP A 58 -22.45 -8.17 5.56
N ARG A 59 -23.31 -9.18 5.62
CA ARG A 59 -23.73 -9.97 4.45
C ARG A 59 -24.34 -9.09 3.38
N THR A 60 -25.21 -8.18 3.76
CA THR A 60 -25.85 -7.21 2.88
C THR A 60 -24.80 -6.32 2.22
N ALA A 61 -23.86 -5.76 2.96
CA ALA A 61 -22.80 -4.93 2.41
C ALA A 61 -21.93 -5.67 1.37
N VAL A 62 -21.61 -6.95 1.62
CA VAL A 62 -20.84 -7.77 0.67
C VAL A 62 -21.64 -8.07 -0.59
N ILE A 63 -22.95 -8.36 -0.46
CA ILE A 63 -23.85 -8.59 -1.61
C ILE A 63 -23.94 -7.33 -2.47
N LEU A 64 -24.20 -6.17 -1.85
CA LEU A 64 -24.28 -4.89 -2.54
C LEU A 64 -22.94 -4.53 -3.24
N MET A 65 -21.82 -4.69 -2.57
CA MET A 65 -20.50 -4.52 -3.18
C MET A 65 -20.33 -5.45 -4.39
N SER A 66 -20.79 -6.69 -4.29
CA SER A 66 -20.66 -7.68 -5.36
C SER A 66 -21.46 -7.32 -6.62
N SER A 67 -22.54 -6.54 -6.47
CA SER A 67 -23.33 -6.03 -7.59
C SER A 67 -22.62 -4.96 -8.41
N CYS A 68 -21.61 -4.32 -7.87
CA CYS A 68 -20.78 -3.37 -8.61
C CYS A 68 -20.09 -4.06 -9.79
N THR A 69 -20.17 -3.49 -10.96
CA THR A 69 -19.55 -4.04 -12.18
C THR A 69 -18.12 -3.50 -12.38
N ALA A 70 -17.30 -4.21 -13.16
CA ALA A 70 -16.00 -3.71 -13.58
C ALA A 70 -16.10 -2.42 -14.42
N GLY A 71 -17.17 -2.32 -15.24
CA GLY A 71 -17.45 -1.11 -16.02
C GLY A 71 -17.66 0.11 -15.14
N GLU A 72 -18.44 -0.01 -14.07
CA GLU A 72 -18.66 1.09 -13.11
C GLU A 72 -17.36 1.49 -12.37
N LEU A 73 -16.57 0.51 -11.96
CA LEU A 73 -15.27 0.80 -11.33
C LEU A 73 -14.27 1.51 -12.25
N LEU A 74 -14.36 1.30 -13.55
CA LEU A 74 -13.44 1.86 -14.53
C LEU A 74 -14.00 3.09 -15.27
N ASP A 75 -15.25 3.45 -15.00
CA ASP A 75 -15.86 4.63 -15.60
C ASP A 75 -15.27 5.91 -15.02
N ALA A 76 -14.63 6.70 -15.87
CA ALA A 76 -14.03 7.98 -15.49
C ALA A 76 -15.06 9.08 -15.17
N ALA A 77 -16.27 8.94 -15.70
CA ALA A 77 -17.35 9.90 -15.50
C ALA A 77 -18.17 9.61 -14.23
N LEU A 78 -18.08 8.38 -13.71
CA LEU A 78 -18.79 7.99 -12.50
C LEU A 78 -17.97 8.40 -11.26
N VAL A 79 -18.41 9.45 -10.58
CA VAL A 79 -17.78 9.88 -9.32
C VAL A 79 -17.99 8.85 -8.20
N PRO A 80 -17.00 8.65 -7.31
CA PRO A 80 -17.07 7.63 -6.25
C PRO A 80 -18.32 7.72 -5.39
N GLU A 81 -18.75 8.93 -5.04
CA GLU A 81 -19.93 9.19 -4.22
C GLU A 81 -21.22 8.68 -4.88
N ALA A 82 -21.34 8.86 -6.19
CA ALA A 82 -22.52 8.36 -6.93
C ALA A 82 -22.54 6.82 -6.93
N LEU A 83 -21.40 6.18 -7.08
CA LEU A 83 -21.28 4.73 -6.99
C LEU A 83 -21.62 4.23 -5.58
N LEU A 84 -21.07 4.85 -4.54
CA LEU A 84 -21.37 4.49 -3.14
C LEU A 84 -22.85 4.69 -2.82
N TYR A 85 -23.44 5.79 -3.28
CA TYR A 85 -24.87 6.04 -3.09
C TYR A 85 -25.72 4.98 -3.81
N ARG A 86 -25.40 4.64 -5.07
CA ARG A 86 -26.10 3.58 -5.81
C ARG A 86 -26.06 2.25 -5.07
N LEU A 87 -24.94 1.91 -4.46
CA LEU A 87 -24.75 0.62 -3.79
C LEU A 87 -25.40 0.59 -2.40
N PHE A 88 -25.30 1.67 -1.63
CA PHE A 88 -25.52 1.65 -0.18
C PHE A 88 -26.53 2.68 0.33
N HIS A 89 -27.30 3.36 -0.54
CA HIS A 89 -28.21 4.43 -0.11
C HIS A 89 -29.26 3.96 0.92
N GLU A 90 -29.73 2.71 0.82
CA GLU A 90 -30.72 2.15 1.75
C GLU A 90 -30.14 1.93 3.17
N THR A 91 -28.84 1.67 3.26
CA THR A 91 -28.16 1.45 4.54
C THR A 91 -27.60 2.74 5.15
N GLY A 92 -27.66 3.83 4.40
CA GLY A 92 -27.10 5.13 4.77
C GLY A 92 -25.59 5.24 4.46
N VAL A 93 -25.23 6.25 3.68
CA VAL A 93 -23.85 6.53 3.29
C VAL A 93 -23.37 7.84 3.90
N ARG A 94 -22.21 7.80 4.56
CA ARG A 94 -21.51 9.02 4.96
C ARG A 94 -20.24 9.13 4.16
N VAL A 95 -20.07 10.22 3.44
CA VAL A 95 -18.87 10.51 2.66
C VAL A 95 -17.98 11.46 3.45
N TYR A 96 -16.67 11.20 3.43
CA TYR A 96 -15.66 12.04 4.05
C TYR A 96 -14.88 12.77 2.95
N PRO A 97 -14.26 13.91 3.26
CA PRO A 97 -13.39 14.61 2.30
C PRO A 97 -12.31 13.68 1.76
N GLU A 98 -12.03 13.81 0.48
CA GLU A 98 -10.95 13.10 -0.17
C GLU A 98 -9.60 13.46 0.45
N GLN A 99 -8.72 12.47 0.55
CA GLN A 99 -7.32 12.66 0.91
C GLN A 99 -6.47 12.47 -0.33
N GLU A 100 -5.58 13.42 -0.58
CA GLU A 100 -4.63 13.29 -1.68
C GLU A 100 -3.68 12.12 -1.41
N VAL A 101 -3.57 11.23 -2.39
CA VAL A 101 -2.65 10.09 -2.36
C VAL A 101 -1.67 10.20 -3.53
N ILE A 102 -0.39 10.02 -3.24
CA ILE A 102 0.67 10.03 -4.25
C ILE A 102 1.34 8.66 -4.37
N ALA A 103 1.58 8.25 -5.59
CA ALA A 103 2.34 7.04 -5.88
C ALA A 103 3.84 7.30 -5.64
N LYS A 104 4.30 7.13 -4.39
CA LYS A 104 5.68 7.33 -4.01
C LYS A 104 6.26 6.07 -3.39
N CYS A 105 7.31 5.53 -4.00
CA CYS A 105 8.05 4.43 -3.40
C CYS A 105 8.84 4.91 -2.17
N ARG A 106 8.96 4.04 -1.17
CA ARG A 106 9.78 4.31 0.02
C ARG A 106 11.27 3.98 -0.17
N CYS A 107 11.67 3.54 -1.38
CA CYS A 107 13.07 3.35 -1.71
C CYS A 107 13.77 4.70 -1.82
N SER A 108 15.05 4.73 -1.48
CA SER A 108 15.94 5.87 -1.69
C SER A 108 17.37 5.40 -1.85
N SER A 109 18.20 6.21 -2.51
CA SER A 109 19.63 5.93 -2.68
C SER A 109 20.33 5.75 -1.35
N GLU A 110 20.01 6.58 -0.34
CA GLU A 110 20.62 6.49 0.99
C GLU A 110 20.35 5.14 1.69
N LYS A 111 19.17 4.54 1.46
CA LYS A 111 18.87 3.20 2.00
C LYS A 111 19.70 2.12 1.34
N VAL A 112 19.87 2.21 0.01
CA VAL A 112 20.72 1.29 -0.76
C VAL A 112 22.18 1.44 -0.32
N GLU A 113 22.68 2.66 -0.25
CA GLU A 113 24.04 2.97 0.18
C GLU A 113 24.34 2.48 1.60
N ARG A 114 23.39 2.62 2.51
CA ARG A 114 23.52 2.09 3.89
C ARG A 114 23.68 0.57 3.89
N VAL A 115 22.92 -0.15 3.03
CA VAL A 115 23.06 -1.59 2.89
C VAL A 115 24.44 -1.93 2.28
N LEU A 116 24.85 -1.24 1.22
CA LEU A 116 26.15 -1.46 0.60
C LEU A 116 27.32 -1.20 1.56
N LYS A 117 27.22 -0.18 2.42
CA LYS A 117 28.20 0.11 3.48
C LYS A 117 28.29 -1.00 4.54
N SER A 118 27.24 -1.77 4.75
CA SER A 118 27.21 -2.86 5.74
C SER A 118 27.77 -4.19 5.22
N LEU A 119 28.02 -4.31 3.92
CA LEU A 119 28.60 -5.51 3.32
C LEU A 119 30.11 -5.57 3.53
N THR A 120 30.67 -6.79 3.61
CA THR A 120 32.12 -7.01 3.65
C THR A 120 32.75 -6.80 2.28
N ASP A 121 34.09 -6.63 2.24
CA ASP A 121 34.82 -6.45 0.98
C ASP A 121 34.64 -7.65 0.05
N ASP A 122 34.74 -8.86 0.57
CA ASP A 122 34.55 -10.10 -0.18
C ASP A 122 33.14 -10.17 -0.81
N GLN A 123 32.11 -9.76 -0.05
CA GLN A 123 30.71 -9.75 -0.56
C GLN A 123 30.53 -8.72 -1.69
N LEU A 124 31.18 -7.58 -1.59
CA LEU A 124 31.13 -6.56 -2.64
C LEU A 124 31.94 -6.97 -3.88
N GLU A 125 33.09 -7.61 -3.71
CA GLU A 125 33.89 -8.14 -4.83
C GLU A 125 33.08 -9.19 -5.60
N ASP A 126 32.41 -10.11 -4.92
CA ASP A 126 31.53 -11.09 -5.55
C ASP A 126 30.38 -10.43 -6.34
N MET A 127 29.79 -9.37 -5.81
CA MET A 127 28.72 -8.60 -6.48
C MET A 127 29.24 -7.75 -7.65
N THR A 128 30.50 -7.31 -7.61
CA THR A 128 31.14 -6.47 -8.65
C THR A 128 31.85 -7.29 -9.74
N ALA A 129 31.81 -8.60 -9.72
CA ALA A 129 32.40 -9.48 -10.72
C ALA A 129 32.00 -9.11 -12.17
N GLY A 130 30.90 -8.38 -12.37
CA GLY A 130 30.44 -7.80 -13.63
C GLY A 130 30.80 -6.31 -13.85
N GLY A 131 31.67 -5.71 -13.00
CA GLY A 131 32.11 -4.33 -13.12
C GLY A 131 31.28 -3.26 -12.40
N ALA A 132 30.06 -3.57 -11.99
CA ALA A 132 29.21 -2.68 -11.20
C ALA A 132 28.13 -3.44 -10.44
N VAL A 133 27.76 -2.96 -9.28
CA VAL A 133 26.61 -3.47 -8.51
C VAL A 133 25.33 -2.78 -9.00
N SER A 134 24.35 -3.55 -9.43
CA SER A 134 23.00 -3.06 -9.77
C SER A 134 22.02 -3.50 -8.70
N VAL A 135 21.30 -2.53 -8.13
CA VAL A 135 20.25 -2.75 -7.13
C VAL A 135 18.93 -2.28 -7.70
N VAL A 136 18.00 -3.21 -7.90
CA VAL A 136 16.67 -2.93 -8.43
C VAL A 136 15.63 -2.96 -7.30
N CYS A 137 14.87 -1.89 -7.14
CA CYS A 137 13.81 -1.86 -6.17
C CYS A 137 12.71 -2.86 -6.55
N GLU A 138 12.37 -3.76 -5.63
CA GLU A 138 11.34 -4.79 -5.86
C GLU A 138 9.96 -4.19 -6.17
N PHE A 139 9.63 -3.04 -5.59
CA PHE A 139 8.33 -2.39 -5.73
C PHE A 139 8.21 -1.52 -6.99
N CYS A 140 9.07 -0.51 -7.14
CA CYS A 140 8.96 0.46 -8.23
C CYS A 140 9.89 0.16 -9.43
N LYS A 141 10.71 -0.89 -9.32
CA LYS A 141 11.68 -1.31 -10.35
C LYS A 141 12.73 -0.26 -10.71
N ASN A 142 12.85 0.80 -9.89
CA ASN A 142 13.94 1.76 -10.08
C ASN A 142 15.27 1.06 -9.85
N GLU A 143 16.20 1.23 -10.78
CA GLU A 143 17.55 0.67 -10.75
C GLU A 143 18.54 1.71 -10.25
N SER A 144 19.35 1.33 -9.28
CA SER A 144 20.50 2.09 -8.80
C SER A 144 21.76 1.33 -9.11
N ARG A 145 22.72 1.95 -9.81
CA ARG A 145 23.95 1.31 -10.26
C ARG A 145 25.15 1.97 -9.59
N TYR A 146 26.05 1.16 -9.06
CA TYR A 146 27.25 1.57 -8.34
C TYR A 146 28.45 0.88 -8.96
N ASP A 147 29.35 1.65 -9.54
CA ASP A 147 30.66 1.19 -10.01
C ASP A 147 31.71 1.15 -8.88
N GLY A 148 32.88 0.66 -9.16
CA GLY A 148 33.95 0.54 -8.18
C GLY A 148 34.35 1.86 -7.53
N ASP A 149 34.36 2.95 -8.30
CA ASP A 149 34.69 4.29 -7.78
C ASP A 149 33.63 4.81 -6.85
N SER A 150 32.35 4.64 -7.21
CA SER A 150 31.20 4.98 -6.38
C SER A 150 31.19 4.21 -5.06
N LEU A 151 31.49 2.91 -5.10
CA LEU A 151 31.58 2.07 -3.91
C LEU A 151 32.75 2.48 -3.00
N ALA A 152 33.93 2.79 -3.59
CA ALA A 152 35.08 3.29 -2.84
C ALA A 152 34.77 4.64 -2.16
N ALA A 153 34.11 5.55 -2.87
CA ALA A 153 33.68 6.84 -2.33
C ALA A 153 32.69 6.69 -1.18
N LEU A 154 31.72 5.75 -1.29
CA LEU A 154 30.76 5.45 -0.23
C LEU A 154 31.42 4.97 1.08
N ARG A 155 32.56 4.25 0.97
CA ARG A 155 33.32 3.74 2.12
C ARG A 155 34.29 4.76 2.70
N GLY A 156 34.80 5.68 1.86
CA GLY A 156 35.70 6.76 2.28
C GLY A 156 35.01 7.82 3.13
N THR A 157 33.69 7.94 3.07
CA THR A 157 32.88 8.76 3.96
C THR A 157 32.51 7.96 5.23
N THR A 158 33.49 7.76 6.12
CA THR A 158 33.18 7.34 7.50
C THR A 158 32.38 8.44 8.15
N ASP A 159 31.14 8.12 8.46
CA ASP A 159 30.19 8.96 9.19
C ASP A 159 30.82 9.31 10.55
N ASN A 160 31.24 10.57 10.72
CA ASN A 160 31.54 11.13 12.02
C ASN A 160 30.18 11.31 12.76
N GLY A 161 29.62 10.21 13.25
CA GLY A 161 28.46 10.23 14.13
C GLY A 161 28.70 11.14 15.32
N PRO A 162 27.70 11.89 15.81
CA PRO A 162 27.84 12.77 16.97
C PRO A 162 28.27 11.95 18.18
N GLY A 163 29.44 12.33 18.76
CA GLY A 163 30.05 11.66 19.87
C GLY A 163 29.09 11.44 21.04
N ALA A 164 29.12 10.23 21.59
CA ALA A 164 28.43 9.91 22.83
C ALA A 164 28.82 10.88 23.95
N PRO A 165 27.86 11.36 24.77
CA PRO A 165 28.19 12.22 25.92
C PRO A 165 29.03 11.44 26.94
N PRO A 166 29.97 12.10 27.67
CA PRO A 166 30.79 11.45 28.67
C PRO A 166 29.92 10.96 29.82
N ARG A 167 30.11 9.70 30.19
CA ARG A 167 29.50 9.11 31.38
C ARG A 167 30.17 9.77 32.63
N SER A 168 29.37 10.46 33.39
CA SER A 168 29.69 10.89 34.76
C SER A 168 29.36 9.80 35.76
#